data_bf63a698fba6a490f4e1cb560090700b
#
_entry.id   bf63a698fba6a490f4e1cb560090700b
#
_cell.length_a   1.000
_cell.length_b   1.000
_cell.length_c   1.000
_cell.angle_alpha   90.00
_cell.angle_beta   90.00
_cell.angle_gamma   90.00
#
_symmetry.space_group_name_H-M   'P 1'
#
loop_
_entity.id
_entity.type
_entity.pdbx_description
1 polymer ?
#
loop_
_entity_poly.entity_id
_entity_poly.type
_entity_poly.pdbx_seq_one_letter_code
_entity_poly.pdbx_strand_id
1 'polypeptide(L)'
;LSDKNLRDEWIIQTKDRWMRAFKSKSPFSYLLPENEHECIWTWNYLKEKNIALDNLASFPGSADIYHAIHLSFDIWVTHPSASPDDIKNFRNSFNKAKAQRKYKKMQEDKVNVQFFLDAETRAQLKELSRARRLSTGEMLHDLIVEEYKRYRHSR
;
A
#
# COMPACT_ATOMS: atom_id res chain seq x y z
N LEU A 1 -19.26 8.41 43.75
CA LEU A 1 -19.62 8.83 42.38
C LEU A 1 -20.87 8.05 41.97
N SER A 2 -21.95 8.78 41.60
CA SER A 2 -23.22 8.15 41.24
C SER A 2 -23.07 7.31 39.96
N ASP A 3 -23.64 6.10 39.92
CA ASP A 3 -23.68 5.20 38.74
C ASP A 3 -24.17 5.90 37.48
N LYS A 4 -24.97 6.93 37.62
CA LYS A 4 -25.47 7.74 36.50
C LYS A 4 -24.33 8.53 35.82
N ASN A 5 -23.42 9.12 36.59
CA ASN A 5 -22.31 9.90 36.05
C ASN A 5 -21.32 9.00 35.26
N LEU A 6 -21.05 7.79 35.77
CA LEU A 6 -20.18 6.82 35.09
C LEU A 6 -20.79 6.36 33.77
N ARG A 7 -22.10 6.13 33.74
CA ARG A 7 -22.82 5.74 32.53
C ARG A 7 -22.82 6.85 31.46
N ASP A 8 -23.09 8.09 31.90
CA ASP A 8 -23.13 9.24 31.00
C ASP A 8 -21.73 9.52 30.41
N GLU A 9 -20.69 9.41 31.24
CA GLU A 9 -19.29 9.53 30.77
C GLU A 9 -18.90 8.43 29.78
N TRP A 10 -19.31 7.17 30.03
CA TRP A 10 -19.11 6.06 29.11
C TRP A 10 -19.79 6.27 27.75
N ILE A 11 -21.05 6.78 27.77
CA ILE A 11 -21.81 7.09 26.54
C ILE A 11 -21.09 8.17 25.74
N ILE A 12 -20.62 9.24 26.36
CA ILE A 12 -19.90 10.34 25.71
C ILE A 12 -18.62 9.81 25.08
N GLN A 13 -17.81 9.07 25.84
CA GLN A 13 -16.56 8.49 25.33
C GLN A 13 -16.79 7.52 24.17
N THR A 14 -17.84 6.69 24.24
CA THR A 14 -18.19 5.76 23.18
C THR A 14 -18.64 6.49 21.91
N LYS A 15 -19.45 7.55 22.06
CA LYS A 15 -19.86 8.40 20.95
C LYS A 15 -18.66 9.08 20.27
N ASP A 16 -17.73 9.60 21.06
CA ASP A 16 -16.53 10.26 20.51
C ASP A 16 -15.62 9.28 19.76
N ARG A 17 -15.51 8.03 20.22
CA ARG A 17 -14.79 6.95 19.52
C ARG A 17 -15.46 6.60 18.21
N TRP A 18 -16.78 6.43 18.22
CA TRP A 18 -17.58 6.19 17.01
C TRP A 18 -17.42 7.32 15.99
N MET A 19 -17.50 8.57 16.45
CA MET A 19 -17.35 9.72 15.58
C MET A 19 -15.93 9.81 14.98
N ARG A 20 -14.89 9.38 15.69
CA ARG A 20 -13.53 9.30 15.16
C ARG A 20 -13.40 8.21 14.09
N ALA A 21 -13.94 7.02 14.33
CA ALA A 21 -13.97 5.95 13.34
C ALA A 21 -14.71 6.37 12.07
N PHE A 22 -15.89 6.98 12.22
CA PHE A 22 -16.73 7.42 11.11
C PHE A 22 -16.10 8.54 10.27
N LYS A 23 -15.41 9.49 10.90
CA LYS A 23 -14.69 10.58 10.22
C LYS A 23 -13.40 10.12 9.57
N SER A 24 -12.88 9.01 10.00
CA SER A 24 -11.62 8.49 9.47
C SER A 24 -11.90 7.62 8.25
N LYS A 25 -11.62 8.14 7.04
CA LYS A 25 -11.70 7.32 5.81
C LYS A 25 -10.88 6.03 5.99
N SER A 26 -11.52 4.89 5.73
CA SER A 26 -10.82 3.60 5.73
C SER A 26 -9.66 3.61 4.72
N PRO A 27 -8.45 3.16 5.10
CA PRO A 27 -7.34 3.05 4.16
C PRO A 27 -7.55 1.95 3.12
N PHE A 28 -8.61 1.16 3.25
CA PHE A 28 -8.92 -0.02 2.45
C PHE A 28 -9.97 0.23 1.36
N SER A 29 -10.26 1.49 1.02
CA SER A 29 -11.25 1.86 -0.01
C SER A 29 -10.92 1.30 -1.42
N TYR A 30 -9.69 0.83 -1.64
CA TYR A 30 -9.25 0.21 -2.89
C TYR A 30 -9.49 -1.30 -2.93
N LEU A 31 -9.77 -1.94 -1.78
CA LEU A 31 -10.03 -3.37 -1.72
C LEU A 31 -11.39 -3.69 -2.33
N LEU A 32 -11.42 -4.77 -3.07
CA LEU A 32 -12.63 -5.40 -3.60
C LEU A 32 -12.72 -6.81 -3.04
N PRO A 33 -13.91 -7.29 -2.67
CA PRO A 33 -14.10 -8.65 -2.13
C PRO A 33 -13.58 -9.74 -3.07
N GLU A 34 -13.63 -9.48 -4.39
CA GLU A 34 -13.21 -10.42 -5.44
C GLU A 34 -11.68 -10.48 -5.58
N ASN A 35 -10.96 -9.50 -5.04
CA ASN A 35 -9.50 -9.46 -5.15
C ASN A 35 -8.84 -10.19 -3.97
N GLU A 36 -8.87 -11.51 -4.03
CA GLU A 36 -8.38 -12.40 -2.99
C GLU A 36 -6.91 -12.11 -2.59
N HIS A 37 -6.03 -11.91 -3.57
CA HIS A 37 -4.61 -11.62 -3.30
C HIS A 37 -4.39 -10.34 -2.51
N GLU A 38 -5.16 -9.28 -2.80
CA GLU A 38 -5.07 -8.03 -2.05
C GLU A 38 -5.70 -8.15 -0.67
N CYS A 39 -6.79 -8.90 -0.53
CA CYS A 39 -7.41 -9.18 0.76
C CYS A 39 -6.49 -10.00 1.66
N ILE A 40 -5.89 -11.08 1.17
CA ILE A 40 -4.94 -11.91 1.93
C ILE A 40 -3.71 -11.09 2.36
N TRP A 41 -3.14 -10.30 1.44
CA TRP A 41 -2.00 -9.45 1.78
C TRP A 41 -2.34 -8.42 2.86
N THR A 42 -3.48 -7.75 2.72
CA THR A 42 -3.94 -6.74 3.70
C THR A 42 -4.22 -7.39 5.05
N TRP A 43 -4.84 -8.56 5.08
CA TRP A 43 -5.08 -9.33 6.29
C TRP A 43 -3.78 -9.69 7.01
N ASN A 44 -2.79 -10.19 6.29
CA ASN A 44 -1.47 -10.52 6.85
C ASN A 44 -0.77 -9.25 7.38
N TYR A 45 -0.89 -8.12 6.71
CA TYR A 45 -0.37 -6.85 7.20
C TYR A 45 -1.02 -6.43 8.52
N LEU A 46 -2.35 -6.58 8.66
CA LEU A 46 -3.05 -6.32 9.92
C LEU A 46 -2.61 -7.26 11.04
N LYS A 47 -2.34 -8.54 10.73
CA LYS A 47 -1.78 -9.50 11.70
C LYS A 47 -0.41 -9.06 12.20
N GLU A 48 0.49 -8.69 11.31
CA GLU A 48 1.83 -8.20 11.67
C GLU A 48 1.78 -6.94 12.57
N LYS A 49 0.72 -6.15 12.46
CA LYS A 49 0.49 -4.96 13.29
C LYS A 49 -0.33 -5.24 14.55
N ASN A 50 -0.70 -6.49 14.81
CA ASN A 50 -1.57 -6.90 15.92
C ASN A 50 -2.92 -6.17 15.93
N ILE A 51 -3.46 -5.88 14.74
CA ILE A 51 -4.77 -5.24 14.55
C ILE A 51 -5.82 -6.27 14.15
N ALA A 52 -5.41 -7.32 13.43
CA ALA A 52 -6.32 -8.39 13.02
C ALA A 52 -6.91 -9.11 14.23
N LEU A 53 -8.20 -9.41 14.18
CA LEU A 53 -8.87 -10.22 15.17
C LEU A 53 -8.69 -11.70 14.84
N ASP A 54 -7.80 -12.39 15.55
CA ASP A 54 -7.42 -13.78 15.26
C ASP A 54 -8.60 -14.76 15.29
N ASN A 55 -9.62 -14.50 16.10
CA ASN A 55 -10.84 -15.28 16.15
C ASN A 55 -11.73 -15.15 14.89
N LEU A 56 -11.45 -14.20 14.03
CA LEU A 56 -12.08 -14.06 12.70
C LEU A 56 -11.30 -14.79 11.59
N ALA A 57 -10.15 -15.38 11.91
CA ALA A 57 -9.26 -16.03 10.93
C ALA A 57 -9.76 -17.38 10.40
N SER A 58 -10.88 -17.88 10.87
CA SER A 58 -11.47 -19.16 10.43
C SER A 58 -12.35 -19.04 9.20
N PHE A 59 -12.33 -17.93 8.51
CA PHE A 59 -13.19 -17.69 7.34
C PHE A 59 -12.56 -18.30 6.08
N PRO A 60 -13.29 -19.16 5.37
CA PRO A 60 -12.76 -19.89 4.22
C PRO A 60 -12.78 -19.09 2.89
N GLY A 61 -13.38 -17.91 2.84
CA GLY A 61 -13.59 -17.16 1.59
C GLY A 61 -12.95 -15.76 1.56
N SER A 62 -12.65 -15.27 0.37
CA SER A 62 -12.10 -13.93 0.15
C SER A 62 -13.04 -12.81 0.60
N ALA A 63 -14.36 -12.98 0.44
CA ALA A 63 -15.36 -12.04 0.91
C ALA A 63 -15.36 -11.92 2.44
N ASP A 64 -15.18 -13.02 3.14
CA ASP A 64 -15.11 -13.05 4.60
C ASP A 64 -13.84 -12.35 5.10
N ILE A 65 -12.70 -12.57 4.44
CA ILE A 65 -11.45 -11.86 4.73
C ILE A 65 -11.62 -10.36 4.51
N TYR A 66 -12.30 -9.95 3.45
CA TYR A 66 -12.60 -8.54 3.18
C TYR A 66 -13.37 -7.90 4.35
N HIS A 67 -14.44 -8.53 4.80
CA HIS A 67 -15.21 -8.04 5.95
C HIS A 67 -14.42 -8.08 7.25
N ALA A 68 -13.61 -9.12 7.47
CA ALA A 68 -12.74 -9.23 8.64
C ALA A 68 -11.69 -8.11 8.71
N ILE A 69 -11.14 -7.68 7.58
CA ILE A 69 -10.20 -6.54 7.49
C ILE A 69 -10.88 -5.26 7.97
N HIS A 70 -12.06 -4.94 7.43
CA HIS A 70 -12.78 -3.74 7.79
C HIS A 70 -13.19 -3.76 9.26
N LEU A 71 -13.77 -4.85 9.72
CA LEU A 71 -14.20 -5.00 11.11
C LEU A 71 -13.04 -4.89 12.10
N SER A 72 -11.91 -5.56 11.82
CA SER A 72 -10.72 -5.48 12.67
C SER A 72 -10.20 -4.04 12.80
N PHE A 73 -10.15 -3.33 11.69
CA PHE A 73 -9.69 -1.94 11.70
C PHE A 73 -10.66 -1.03 12.43
N ASP A 74 -11.97 -1.17 12.23
CA ASP A 74 -12.99 -0.36 12.90
C ASP A 74 -12.98 -0.59 14.42
N ILE A 75 -12.83 -1.84 14.85
CA ILE A 75 -12.69 -2.18 16.28
C ILE A 75 -11.40 -1.59 16.85
N TRP A 76 -10.29 -1.69 16.13
CA TRP A 76 -9.02 -1.12 16.59
C TRP A 76 -9.08 0.40 16.72
N VAL A 77 -9.63 1.12 15.72
CA VAL A 77 -9.76 2.60 15.75
C VAL A 77 -10.67 3.07 16.88
N THR A 78 -11.68 2.28 17.24
CA THR A 78 -12.60 2.59 18.35
C THR A 78 -12.05 2.16 19.70
N HIS A 79 -10.99 1.37 19.74
CA HIS A 79 -10.41 0.90 20.99
C HIS A 79 -9.78 2.05 21.78
N PRO A 80 -9.93 2.07 23.13
CA PRO A 80 -9.40 3.15 23.99
C PRO A 80 -7.89 3.38 23.86
N SER A 81 -7.13 2.32 23.57
CA SER A 81 -5.68 2.38 23.45
C SER A 81 -5.17 2.95 22.12
N ALA A 82 -6.05 3.06 21.11
CA ALA A 82 -5.65 3.61 19.81
C ALA A 82 -5.70 5.14 19.85
N SER A 83 -4.54 5.78 19.87
CA SER A 83 -4.44 7.23 19.79
C SER A 83 -4.65 7.71 18.33
N PRO A 84 -5.00 9.00 18.12
CA PRO A 84 -5.05 9.59 16.79
C PRO A 84 -3.72 9.48 16.03
N ASP A 85 -2.59 9.55 16.75
CA ASP A 85 -1.27 9.40 16.16
C ASP A 85 -0.98 7.98 15.73
N ASP A 86 -1.41 6.97 16.49
CA ASP A 86 -1.29 5.56 16.09
C ASP A 86 -2.06 5.28 14.80
N ILE A 87 -3.27 5.81 14.68
CA ILE A 87 -4.10 5.68 13.48
C ILE A 87 -3.44 6.35 12.28
N LYS A 88 -2.88 7.55 12.46
CA LYS A 88 -2.15 8.27 11.42
C LYS A 88 -0.89 7.52 10.99
N ASN A 89 -0.11 7.04 11.96
CA ASN A 89 1.13 6.29 11.71
C ASN A 89 0.84 4.96 11.00
N PHE A 90 -0.21 4.25 11.40
CA PHE A 90 -0.66 3.06 10.70
C PHE A 90 -0.97 3.35 9.24
N ARG A 91 -1.77 4.37 8.96
CA ARG A 91 -2.13 4.75 7.58
C ARG A 91 -0.91 5.08 6.73
N ASN A 92 0.03 5.85 7.27
CA ASN A 92 1.24 6.21 6.57
C ASN A 92 2.09 4.98 6.25
N SER A 93 2.28 4.09 7.24
CA SER A 93 3.05 2.85 7.06
C SER A 93 2.37 1.87 6.10
N PHE A 94 1.05 1.75 6.17
CA PHE A 94 0.26 0.92 5.25
C PHE A 94 0.35 1.41 3.81
N ASN A 95 0.16 2.71 3.59
CA ASN A 95 0.27 3.31 2.25
C ASN A 95 1.68 3.15 1.67
N LYS A 96 2.71 3.30 2.49
CA LYS A 96 4.11 3.06 2.09
C LYS A 96 4.34 1.60 1.71
N ALA A 97 3.86 0.64 2.52
CA ALA A 97 3.99 -0.79 2.23
C ALA A 97 3.25 -1.18 0.95
N LYS A 98 2.04 -0.66 0.74
CA LYS A 98 1.26 -0.86 -0.49
C LYS A 98 1.99 -0.31 -1.73
N ALA A 99 2.56 0.89 -1.63
CA ALA A 99 3.33 1.49 -2.72
C ALA A 99 4.59 0.66 -3.04
N GLN A 100 5.32 0.19 -2.03
CA GLN A 100 6.48 -0.69 -2.20
C GLN A 100 6.11 -2.01 -2.87
N ARG A 101 4.98 -2.64 -2.46
CA ARG A 101 4.49 -3.87 -3.08
C ARG A 101 4.15 -3.66 -4.55
N LYS A 102 3.43 -2.57 -4.86
CA LYS A 102 3.13 -2.20 -6.26
C LYS A 102 4.41 -2.01 -7.07
N TYR A 103 5.39 -1.30 -6.52
CA TYR A 103 6.68 -1.09 -7.16
C TYR A 103 7.42 -2.41 -7.40
N LYS A 104 7.50 -3.30 -6.40
CA LYS A 104 8.12 -4.62 -6.56
C LYS A 104 7.47 -5.42 -7.69
N LYS A 105 6.13 -5.48 -7.72
CA LYS A 105 5.38 -6.18 -8.76
C LYS A 105 5.68 -5.63 -10.17
N MET A 106 5.84 -4.30 -10.29
CA MET A 106 6.24 -3.67 -11.56
C MET A 106 7.69 -3.94 -11.97
N GLN A 107 8.52 -4.43 -11.03
CA GLN A 107 9.93 -4.75 -11.27
C GLN A 107 10.17 -6.26 -11.40
N GLU A 108 9.18 -7.12 -11.17
CA GLU A 108 9.34 -8.59 -11.19
C GLU A 108 9.89 -9.10 -12.52
N ASP A 109 9.55 -8.45 -13.64
CA ASP A 109 10.02 -8.80 -14.98
C ASP A 109 11.28 -8.03 -15.39
N LYS A 110 11.87 -7.22 -14.51
CA LYS A 110 13.03 -6.39 -14.82
C LYS A 110 14.28 -6.92 -14.14
N VAL A 111 15.30 -7.18 -14.94
CA VAL A 111 16.62 -7.53 -14.44
C VAL A 111 17.42 -6.25 -14.17
N ASN A 112 18.02 -6.17 -12.98
CA ASN A 112 18.90 -5.04 -12.65
C ASN A 112 20.24 -5.25 -13.37
N VAL A 113 20.54 -4.36 -14.30
CA VAL A 113 21.82 -4.34 -15.03
C VAL A 113 22.61 -3.11 -14.63
N GLN A 114 23.83 -3.29 -14.16
CA GLN A 114 24.76 -2.20 -13.85
C GLN A 114 25.85 -2.14 -14.91
N PHE A 115 26.08 -0.95 -15.44
CA PHE A 115 27.17 -0.68 -16.36
C PHE A 115 27.77 0.71 -16.07
N PHE A 116 29.02 0.87 -16.43
CA PHE A 116 29.74 2.13 -16.29
C PHE A 116 29.72 2.85 -17.63
N LEU A 117 29.35 4.12 -17.63
CA LEU A 117 29.46 5.01 -18.78
C LEU A 117 30.51 6.06 -18.46
N ASP A 118 31.29 6.43 -19.47
CA ASP A 118 32.13 7.62 -19.39
C ASP A 118 31.28 8.90 -19.26
N ALA A 119 31.95 10.00 -18.92
CA ALA A 119 31.27 11.27 -18.62
C ALA A 119 30.50 11.82 -19.83
N GLU A 120 31.08 11.66 -21.02
CA GLU A 120 30.52 12.16 -22.26
C GLU A 120 29.27 11.36 -22.67
N THR A 121 29.37 10.05 -22.73
CA THR A 121 28.22 9.15 -23.01
C THR A 121 27.08 9.35 -22.03
N ARG A 122 27.41 9.58 -20.74
CA ARG A 122 26.42 9.88 -19.73
C ARG A 122 25.71 11.22 -19.98
N ALA A 123 26.46 12.24 -20.44
CA ALA A 123 25.89 13.54 -20.77
C ALA A 123 24.95 13.44 -21.98
N GLN A 124 25.38 12.74 -23.04
CA GLN A 124 24.56 12.48 -24.22
C GLN A 124 23.26 11.73 -23.89
N LEU A 125 23.34 10.69 -23.07
CA LEU A 125 22.14 9.95 -22.63
C LEU A 125 21.18 10.83 -21.84
N LYS A 126 21.68 11.73 -20.99
CA LYS A 126 20.87 12.71 -20.27
C LYS A 126 20.19 13.72 -21.19
N GLU A 127 20.89 14.19 -22.20
CA GLU A 127 20.34 15.12 -23.18
C GLU A 127 19.22 14.48 -23.99
N LEU A 128 19.43 13.27 -24.51
CA LEU A 128 18.41 12.49 -25.21
C LEU A 128 17.17 12.22 -24.35
N SER A 129 17.38 11.85 -23.08
CA SER A 129 16.29 11.62 -22.13
C SER A 129 15.44 12.89 -21.92
N ARG A 130 16.07 14.05 -21.80
CA ARG A 130 15.38 15.34 -21.65
C ARG A 130 14.61 15.71 -22.92
N ALA A 131 15.23 15.52 -24.08
CA ALA A 131 14.61 15.85 -25.37
C ALA A 131 13.35 15.01 -25.62
N ARG A 132 13.36 13.74 -25.23
CA ARG A 132 12.21 12.84 -25.37
C ARG A 132 11.27 12.79 -24.15
N ARG A 133 11.57 13.51 -23.10
CA ARG A 133 10.82 13.52 -21.80
C ARG A 133 10.69 12.12 -21.18
N LEU A 134 11.74 11.32 -21.32
CA LEU A 134 11.84 9.96 -20.77
C LEU A 134 12.83 9.94 -19.60
N SER A 135 12.68 8.96 -18.70
CA SER A 135 13.73 8.65 -17.76
C SER A 135 14.96 8.08 -18.50
N THR A 136 16.13 8.17 -17.89
CA THR A 136 17.38 7.61 -18.47
C THR A 136 17.26 6.12 -18.76
N GLY A 137 16.55 5.36 -17.90
CA GLY A 137 16.30 3.94 -18.10
C GLY A 137 15.38 3.64 -19.27
N GLU A 138 14.30 4.41 -19.43
CA GLU A 138 13.39 4.29 -20.59
C GLU A 138 14.10 4.65 -21.89
N MET A 139 14.89 5.72 -21.88
CA MET A 139 15.67 6.12 -23.04
C MET A 139 16.65 5.03 -23.48
N LEU A 140 17.35 4.43 -22.51
CA LEU A 140 18.28 3.34 -22.79
C LEU A 140 17.56 2.10 -23.34
N HIS A 141 16.40 1.75 -22.76
CA HIS A 141 15.56 0.66 -23.24
C HIS A 141 15.18 0.87 -24.71
N ASP A 142 14.68 2.06 -25.03
CA ASP A 142 14.27 2.40 -26.40
C ASP A 142 15.43 2.32 -27.39
N LEU A 143 16.61 2.84 -27.02
CA LEU A 143 17.82 2.75 -27.86
C LEU A 143 18.21 1.29 -28.11
N ILE A 144 18.17 0.43 -27.10
CA ILE A 144 18.50 -0.99 -27.27
C ILE A 144 17.48 -1.68 -28.18
N VAL A 145 16.21 -1.42 -28.01
CA VAL A 145 15.13 -2.02 -28.81
C VAL A 145 15.22 -1.56 -30.28
N GLU A 146 15.47 -0.27 -30.52
CA GLU A 146 15.63 0.28 -31.87
C GLU A 146 16.85 -0.33 -32.57
N GLU A 147 17.98 -0.41 -31.87
CA GLU A 147 19.20 -0.97 -32.45
C GLU A 147 19.08 -2.47 -32.68
N TYR A 148 18.46 -3.21 -31.80
CA TYR A 148 18.19 -4.64 -31.98
C TYR A 148 17.28 -4.92 -33.19
N LYS A 149 16.28 -4.07 -33.44
CA LYS A 149 15.42 -4.15 -34.62
C LYS A 149 16.24 -3.93 -35.90
N ARG A 150 17.12 -2.92 -35.93
CA ARG A 150 18.03 -2.66 -37.08
C ARG A 150 18.93 -3.86 -37.34
N TYR A 151 19.55 -4.39 -36.30
CA TYR A 151 20.41 -5.58 -36.40
C TYR A 151 19.66 -6.79 -36.99
N ARG A 152 18.43 -7.02 -36.62
CA ARG A 152 17.62 -8.13 -37.18
C ARG A 152 17.23 -7.94 -38.63
N HIS A 153 17.06 -6.71 -39.09
CA HIS A 153 16.72 -6.43 -40.52
C HIS A 153 17.92 -6.40 -41.42
N SER A 154 19.15 -6.38 -40.90
CA SER A 154 20.40 -6.41 -41.66
C SER A 154 20.96 -7.83 -41.86
N ARG A 155 20.27 -8.85 -41.38
CA ARG A 155 20.56 -10.28 -41.60
C ARG A 155 19.53 -10.92 -42.52
#